data_5aa21364917e229bca9c9e50ad63b86a
#
_entry.id   5aa21364917e229bca9c9e50ad63b86a
#
_cell.length_a   1.000
_cell.length_b   1.000
_cell.length_c   1.000
_cell.angle_alpha   90.00
_cell.angle_beta   90.00
_cell.angle_gamma   90.00
#
_symmetry.space_group_name_H-M   'P 1'
#
loop_
_entity.id
_entity.type
_entity.pdbx_description
1 polymer ?
#
loop_
_entity_poly.entity_id
_entity_poly.type
_entity_poly.pdbx_seq_one_letter_code
_entity_poly.pdbx_strand_id
1 'polypeptide(L)'
;MTARFAARLFAWLVVAAALLAVAGGATAQSGSSSVYTHQRGMDETFRLNLGGLYPNFDTTVQYGTVTVPGTEIALESDLGLAEKKFALQIDGYLRLGRHARLDFAYQQWNRSAAKILSRQIQFNGATYSVGGEVDSTLNVNVGELYYGYSFVNNGDLEIGLGLGASVFFNRASLDAAGTVVGPGGTVGGTAVSERKDFIAPIPALEGYFTFTLLPQLFLSARARGFKATISGSSGSMLEATGTLDLFITSGFGIGGGYNYTRIDYTRDSDTLTQVRYHYSGPVFYVALAF
;
A
#
# COMPACT_ATOMS: atom_id res chain seq x y z
N MET A 1 -13.10 0.22 -17.81
CA MET A 1 -11.80 -0.48 -17.70
C MET A 1 -11.78 -1.08 -16.30
N THR A 2 -11.75 -2.40 -16.14
CA THR A 2 -11.93 -3.01 -14.83
C THR A 2 -10.66 -2.83 -13.96
N ALA A 3 -10.82 -2.61 -12.65
CA ALA A 3 -9.72 -2.44 -11.68
C ALA A 3 -8.67 -3.56 -11.76
N ARG A 4 -9.09 -4.78 -12.11
CA ARG A 4 -8.20 -5.92 -12.34
C ARG A 4 -7.26 -5.72 -13.54
N PHE A 5 -7.74 -5.05 -14.60
CA PHE A 5 -6.92 -4.79 -15.79
C PHE A 5 -5.85 -3.74 -15.49
N ALA A 6 -6.23 -2.66 -14.80
CA ALA A 6 -5.30 -1.60 -14.41
C ALA A 6 -4.23 -2.08 -13.42
N ALA A 7 -4.61 -2.88 -12.40
CA ALA A 7 -3.66 -3.47 -11.45
C ALA A 7 -2.70 -4.45 -12.15
N ARG A 8 -3.21 -5.27 -13.08
CA ARG A 8 -2.37 -6.16 -13.89
C ARG A 8 -1.44 -5.41 -14.82
N LEU A 9 -1.94 -4.36 -15.48
CA LEU A 9 -1.12 -3.51 -16.36
C LEU A 9 0.01 -2.84 -15.58
N PHE A 10 -0.27 -2.33 -14.37
CA PHE A 10 0.75 -1.76 -13.50
C PHE A 10 1.80 -2.79 -13.07
N ALA A 11 1.37 -3.98 -12.63
CA ALA A 11 2.26 -5.07 -12.29
C ALA A 11 3.14 -5.51 -13.48
N TRP A 12 2.57 -5.57 -14.69
CA TRP A 12 3.31 -5.88 -15.92
C TRP A 12 4.31 -4.76 -16.30
N LEU A 13 3.96 -3.49 -16.07
CA LEU A 13 4.87 -2.37 -16.29
C LEU A 13 6.07 -2.41 -15.34
N VAL A 14 5.84 -2.75 -14.06
CA VAL A 14 6.93 -2.93 -13.09
C VAL A 14 7.83 -4.11 -13.47
N VAL A 15 7.26 -5.24 -13.89
CA VAL A 15 8.01 -6.41 -14.36
C VAL A 15 8.77 -6.10 -15.65
N ALA A 16 8.16 -5.37 -16.59
CA ALA A 16 8.81 -4.97 -17.84
C ALA A 16 9.97 -4.00 -17.59
N ALA A 17 9.82 -3.05 -16.67
CA ALA A 17 10.90 -2.15 -16.27
C ALA A 17 12.06 -2.91 -15.61
N ALA A 18 11.75 -3.91 -14.77
CA ALA A 18 12.74 -4.79 -14.16
C ALA A 18 13.50 -5.63 -15.21
N LEU A 19 12.79 -6.19 -16.20
CA LEU A 19 13.39 -6.98 -17.28
C LEU A 19 14.28 -6.13 -18.21
N LEU A 20 13.88 -4.88 -18.50
CA LEU A 20 14.70 -3.95 -19.29
C LEU A 20 15.96 -3.53 -18.56
N ALA A 21 15.90 -3.34 -17.23
CA ALA A 21 17.08 -3.02 -16.42
C ALA A 21 18.09 -4.18 -16.37
N VAL A 22 17.61 -5.42 -16.29
CA VAL A 22 18.46 -6.64 -16.33
C VAL A 22 19.13 -6.80 -17.70
N ALA A 23 18.43 -6.51 -18.80
CA ALA A 23 18.97 -6.58 -20.16
C ALA A 23 20.03 -5.49 -20.43
N GLY A 24 19.88 -4.30 -19.83
CA GLY A 24 20.86 -3.20 -19.96
C GLY A 24 22.13 -3.39 -19.13
N GLY A 25 22.03 -4.13 -18.01
CA GLY A 25 23.18 -4.40 -17.11
C GLY A 25 24.17 -5.46 -17.61
N ALA A 26 23.77 -6.28 -18.60
CA ALA A 26 24.59 -7.41 -19.08
C ALA A 26 25.75 -7.03 -20.02
N THR A 27 25.88 -5.75 -20.40
CA THR A 27 26.91 -5.32 -21.37
C THR A 27 28.08 -4.52 -20.79
N ALA A 28 28.18 -4.35 -19.49
CA ALA A 28 29.27 -3.62 -18.85
C ALA A 28 29.88 -4.42 -17.70
N GLN A 29 30.87 -5.30 -18.01
CA GLN A 29 32.09 -5.40 -17.22
C GLN A 29 32.92 -6.64 -17.58
N SER A 30 33.90 -6.44 -18.41
CA SER A 30 35.13 -7.22 -18.39
C SER A 30 36.21 -6.34 -17.76
N GLY A 31 36.71 -6.68 -16.57
CA GLY A 31 37.89 -6.02 -16.04
C GLY A 31 38.03 -6.04 -14.51
N SER A 32 38.95 -6.91 -14.06
CA SER A 32 39.68 -6.91 -12.77
C SER A 32 38.92 -7.17 -11.47
N SER A 33 39.21 -8.33 -10.92
CA SER A 33 39.04 -8.73 -9.53
C SER A 33 39.73 -7.78 -8.55
N SER A 34 39.01 -6.88 -7.93
CA SER A 34 39.36 -6.34 -6.61
C SER A 34 38.25 -6.73 -5.65
N VAL A 35 38.56 -7.70 -4.82
CA VAL A 35 37.76 -8.13 -3.69
C VAL A 35 37.61 -6.92 -2.74
N TYR A 36 36.36 -6.51 -2.44
CA TYR A 36 35.98 -5.60 -1.36
C TYR A 36 36.27 -4.09 -1.48
N THR A 37 35.82 -3.43 -2.54
CA THR A 37 35.85 -1.94 -2.57
C THR A 37 34.63 -1.31 -3.26
N HIS A 38 33.42 -1.88 -3.19
CA HIS A 38 32.24 -1.19 -3.68
C HIS A 38 31.18 -1.10 -2.59
N GLN A 39 30.99 0.10 -2.07
CA GLN A 39 29.81 0.53 -1.31
C GLN A 39 28.61 0.49 -2.24
N ARG A 40 27.95 -0.64 -2.35
CA ARG A 40 26.85 -0.81 -3.32
C ARG A 40 25.46 -0.51 -2.78
N GLY A 41 25.27 0.10 -1.68
CA GLY A 41 23.96 0.56 -1.23
C GLY A 41 23.54 1.92 -1.79
N MET A 42 24.42 2.57 -2.55
CA MET A 42 24.18 3.90 -3.12
C MET A 42 24.64 4.07 -4.57
N ASP A 43 25.41 3.12 -5.11
CA ASP A 43 25.97 3.18 -6.46
C ASP A 43 25.19 2.32 -7.47
N GLU A 44 24.24 1.51 -7.01
CA GLU A 44 23.42 0.69 -7.90
C GLU A 44 22.50 1.56 -8.76
N THR A 45 22.40 1.18 -10.04
CA THR A 45 21.48 1.82 -10.97
C THR A 45 20.05 1.36 -10.75
N PHE A 46 19.86 0.10 -10.35
CA PHE A 46 18.55 -0.49 -10.12
C PHE A 46 18.55 -1.33 -8.86
N ARG A 47 17.51 -1.15 -8.06
CA ARG A 47 17.24 -1.97 -6.87
C ARG A 47 15.84 -2.55 -6.94
N LEU A 48 15.72 -3.83 -6.62
CA LEU A 48 14.47 -4.55 -6.48
C LEU A 48 14.42 -5.29 -5.15
N ASN A 49 13.42 -5.00 -4.34
CA ASN A 49 13.12 -5.67 -3.10
C ASN A 49 11.89 -6.57 -3.30
N LEU A 50 12.02 -7.85 -2.96
CA LEU A 50 10.95 -8.86 -3.06
C LEU A 50 10.68 -9.42 -1.67
N GLY A 51 9.50 -9.22 -1.15
CA GLY A 51 9.21 -9.66 0.20
C GLY A 51 7.76 -9.45 0.62
N GLY A 52 7.59 -9.10 1.87
CA GLY A 52 6.26 -8.86 2.42
C GLY A 52 6.26 -8.05 3.69
N LEU A 53 5.09 -7.57 3.96
CA LEU A 53 4.71 -6.85 5.16
C LEU A 53 3.76 -7.72 5.97
N TYR A 54 3.92 -7.76 7.29
CA TYR A 54 2.98 -8.43 8.20
C TYR A 54 2.32 -7.42 9.14
N PRO A 55 1.37 -6.63 8.61
CA PRO A 55 0.79 -5.51 9.33
C PRO A 55 -0.30 -5.96 10.31
N ASN A 56 -0.50 -5.12 11.32
CA ASN A 56 -1.71 -5.05 12.11
C ASN A 56 -2.61 -3.98 11.51
N PHE A 57 -3.85 -4.32 11.18
CA PHE A 57 -4.84 -3.44 10.58
C PHE A 57 -5.81 -2.89 11.61
N ASP A 58 -6.18 -1.63 11.43
CA ASP A 58 -7.27 -0.95 12.11
C ASP A 58 -8.04 -0.16 11.05
N THR A 59 -9.18 -0.70 10.64
CA THR A 59 -9.94 -0.18 9.50
C THR A 59 -11.35 0.18 9.92
N THR A 60 -11.72 1.44 9.72
CA THR A 60 -13.07 1.93 10.00
C THR A 60 -13.68 2.52 8.74
N VAL A 61 -14.93 2.16 8.47
CA VAL A 61 -15.71 2.65 7.33
C VAL A 61 -17.06 3.13 7.81
N GLN A 62 -17.49 4.31 7.35
CA GLN A 62 -18.84 4.81 7.54
C GLN A 62 -19.39 5.25 6.17
N TYR A 63 -20.58 4.79 5.85
CA TYR A 63 -21.24 5.13 4.59
C TYR A 63 -22.73 5.38 4.80
N GLY A 64 -23.18 6.56 4.42
CA GLY A 64 -24.57 6.97 4.57
C GLY A 64 -24.89 8.21 3.75
N THR A 65 -25.94 8.93 4.14
CA THR A 65 -26.26 10.28 3.63
C THR A 65 -25.91 11.31 4.70
N VAL A 66 -25.85 12.58 4.32
CA VAL A 66 -25.58 13.67 5.29
C VAL A 66 -26.70 13.74 6.35
N THR A 67 -27.94 13.42 5.96
CA THR A 67 -29.09 13.44 6.88
C THR A 67 -29.24 12.15 7.69
N VAL A 68 -28.79 11.01 7.17
CA VAL A 68 -28.81 9.71 7.85
C VAL A 68 -27.41 9.11 7.69
N PRO A 69 -26.46 9.52 8.56
CA PRO A 69 -25.13 8.94 8.54
C PRO A 69 -25.24 7.46 8.88
N GLY A 70 -24.62 6.61 8.06
CA GLY A 70 -24.56 5.17 8.33
C GLY A 70 -23.79 4.87 9.63
N THR A 71 -23.83 3.64 10.06
CA THR A 71 -23.05 3.19 11.21
C THR A 71 -21.55 3.23 10.90
N GLU A 72 -20.76 3.70 11.83
CA GLU A 72 -19.30 3.50 11.80
C GLU A 72 -19.02 2.00 12.04
N ILE A 73 -18.37 1.35 11.08
CA ILE A 73 -18.11 -0.10 11.07
C ILE A 73 -16.60 -0.30 11.19
N ALA A 74 -16.16 -0.90 12.29
CA ALA A 74 -14.81 -1.37 12.45
C ALA A 74 -14.70 -2.76 11.81
N LEU A 75 -13.95 -2.87 10.70
CA LEU A 75 -13.95 -4.08 9.87
C LEU A 75 -13.42 -5.31 10.61
N GLU A 76 -12.48 -5.12 11.52
CA GLU A 76 -11.87 -6.19 12.31
C GLU A 76 -12.84 -6.67 13.42
N SER A 77 -13.36 -5.75 14.22
CA SER A 77 -14.19 -6.10 15.36
C SER A 77 -15.66 -6.39 14.99
N ASP A 78 -16.24 -5.65 14.04
CA ASP A 78 -17.65 -5.82 13.66
C ASP A 78 -17.85 -6.92 12.61
N LEU A 79 -16.98 -6.98 11.58
CA LEU A 79 -17.08 -7.94 10.48
C LEU A 79 -16.12 -9.12 10.61
N GLY A 80 -15.22 -9.11 11.60
CA GLY A 80 -14.31 -10.23 11.87
C GLY A 80 -13.14 -10.35 10.88
N LEU A 81 -12.87 -9.32 10.07
CA LEU A 81 -11.71 -9.35 9.19
C LEU A 81 -10.42 -9.48 9.99
N ALA A 82 -9.48 -10.29 9.49
CA ALA A 82 -8.24 -10.55 10.21
C ALA A 82 -7.48 -9.24 10.50
N GLU A 83 -7.16 -9.00 11.79
CA GLU A 83 -6.33 -7.88 12.21
C GLU A 83 -4.92 -7.96 11.66
N LYS A 84 -4.40 -9.18 11.45
CA LYS A 84 -3.04 -9.43 10.93
C LYS A 84 -3.12 -10.29 9.68
N LYS A 85 -2.47 -9.87 8.63
CA LYS A 85 -2.43 -10.60 7.37
C LYS A 85 -1.14 -10.32 6.63
N PHE A 86 -0.49 -11.36 6.13
CA PHE A 86 0.66 -11.18 5.25
C PHE A 86 0.24 -10.47 3.96
N ALA A 87 0.98 -9.42 3.61
CA ALA A 87 0.86 -8.66 2.39
C ALA A 87 2.10 -8.88 1.53
N LEU A 88 1.91 -9.30 0.28
CA LEU A 88 3.00 -9.32 -0.69
C LEU A 88 3.45 -7.88 -0.95
N GLN A 89 4.76 -7.65 -0.94
CA GLN A 89 5.37 -6.37 -1.28
C GLN A 89 6.50 -6.57 -2.29
N ILE A 90 6.48 -5.74 -3.32
CA ILE A 90 7.56 -5.60 -4.30
C ILE A 90 7.83 -4.11 -4.37
N ASP A 91 9.05 -3.68 -4.12
CA ASP A 91 9.44 -2.28 -4.22
C ASP A 91 10.88 -2.15 -4.69
N GLY A 92 11.25 -0.93 -5.04
CA GLY A 92 12.59 -0.64 -5.50
C GLY A 92 12.70 0.73 -6.14
N TYR A 93 13.84 0.96 -6.81
CA TYR A 93 14.06 2.18 -7.56
C TYR A 93 14.97 1.97 -8.76
N LEU A 94 14.86 2.89 -9.71
CA LEU A 94 15.76 3.05 -10.83
C LEU A 94 16.43 4.44 -10.73
N ARG A 95 17.76 4.50 -10.69
CA ARG A 95 18.50 5.76 -10.75
C ARG A 95 18.59 6.26 -12.20
N LEU A 96 18.23 7.51 -12.37
CA LEU A 96 18.31 8.23 -13.64
C LEU A 96 19.50 9.19 -13.61
N GLY A 97 20.69 8.67 -13.26
CA GLY A 97 21.90 9.42 -13.02
C GLY A 97 22.16 9.62 -11.53
N ARG A 98 23.05 10.57 -11.18
CA ARG A 98 23.59 10.71 -9.83
C ARG A 98 22.57 11.23 -8.80
N HIS A 99 21.63 12.06 -9.24
CA HIS A 99 20.74 12.79 -8.33
C HIS A 99 19.26 12.45 -8.51
N ALA A 100 18.86 11.86 -9.63
CA ALA A 100 17.48 11.56 -9.92
C ALA A 100 17.21 10.06 -9.80
N ARG A 101 16.04 9.70 -9.26
CA ARG A 101 15.58 8.31 -9.17
C ARG A 101 14.08 8.19 -9.36
N LEU A 102 13.66 7.04 -9.82
CA LEU A 102 12.26 6.66 -9.94
C LEU A 102 11.99 5.53 -8.95
N ASP A 103 11.23 5.82 -7.91
CA ASP A 103 10.82 4.85 -6.90
C ASP A 103 9.50 4.22 -7.31
N PHE A 104 9.39 2.90 -7.15
CA PHE A 104 8.17 2.16 -7.42
C PHE A 104 7.88 1.17 -6.31
N ALA A 105 6.60 0.90 -6.08
CA ALA A 105 6.18 -0.15 -5.18
C ALA A 105 4.85 -0.78 -5.63
N TYR A 106 4.65 -2.03 -5.26
CA TYR A 106 3.39 -2.73 -5.36
C TYR A 106 3.16 -3.54 -4.11
N GLN A 107 1.97 -3.38 -3.53
CA GLN A 107 1.53 -4.13 -2.35
C GLN A 107 0.18 -4.77 -2.62
N GLN A 108 -0.04 -5.98 -2.09
CA GLN A 108 -1.29 -6.70 -2.23
C GLN A 108 -1.64 -7.47 -0.97
N TRP A 109 -2.88 -7.32 -0.51
CA TRP A 109 -3.46 -8.17 0.52
C TRP A 109 -4.95 -8.37 0.32
N ASN A 110 -5.42 -9.54 0.77
CA ASN A 110 -6.81 -9.93 0.68
C ASN A 110 -7.26 -10.41 2.05
N ARG A 111 -8.32 -9.81 2.58
CA ARG A 111 -8.92 -10.20 3.86
C ARG A 111 -10.37 -10.61 3.62
N SER A 112 -10.79 -11.71 4.22
CA SER A 112 -12.17 -12.18 4.20
C SER A 112 -12.56 -12.80 5.54
N ALA A 113 -13.82 -12.68 5.91
CA ALA A 113 -14.39 -13.27 7.11
C ALA A 113 -15.89 -13.49 6.94
N ALA A 114 -16.39 -14.52 7.61
CA ALA A 114 -17.79 -14.74 7.88
C ALA A 114 -18.05 -14.48 9.37
N LYS A 115 -19.05 -13.66 9.70
CA LYS A 115 -19.35 -13.30 11.09
C LYS A 115 -20.84 -13.10 11.31
N ILE A 116 -21.33 -13.60 12.45
CA ILE A 116 -22.65 -13.28 12.96
C ILE A 116 -22.58 -11.91 13.66
N LEU A 117 -23.41 -10.97 13.21
CA LEU A 117 -23.43 -9.61 13.74
C LEU A 117 -23.85 -9.59 15.21
N SER A 118 -23.02 -8.98 16.04
CA SER A 118 -23.31 -8.72 17.47
C SER A 118 -24.07 -7.41 17.70
N ARG A 119 -24.11 -6.53 16.71
CA ARG A 119 -24.86 -5.27 16.71
C ARG A 119 -25.50 -5.01 15.35
N GLN A 120 -26.53 -4.18 15.34
CA GLN A 120 -27.15 -3.71 14.11
C GLN A 120 -26.16 -2.79 13.36
N ILE A 121 -26.08 -2.95 12.04
CA ILE A 121 -25.23 -2.13 11.15
C ILE A 121 -26.13 -1.49 10.09
N GLN A 122 -25.91 -0.20 9.86
CA GLN A 122 -26.48 0.52 8.70
C GLN A 122 -25.38 0.80 7.69
N PHE A 123 -25.56 0.29 6.49
CA PHE A 123 -24.61 0.49 5.39
C PHE A 123 -25.37 0.69 4.08
N ASN A 124 -25.06 1.77 3.36
CA ASN A 124 -25.66 2.10 2.06
C ASN A 124 -27.21 2.13 2.07
N GLY A 125 -27.81 2.63 3.16
CA GLY A 125 -29.28 2.68 3.30
C GLY A 125 -29.94 1.35 3.66
N ALA A 126 -29.21 0.26 3.77
CA ALA A 126 -29.68 -1.03 4.26
C ALA A 126 -29.32 -1.20 5.73
N THR A 127 -30.23 -1.83 6.49
CA THR A 127 -30.03 -2.16 7.90
C THR A 127 -29.88 -3.67 8.05
N TYR A 128 -28.75 -4.09 8.59
CA TYR A 128 -28.42 -5.48 8.87
C TYR A 128 -28.67 -5.75 10.36
N SER A 129 -29.57 -6.68 10.64
CA SER A 129 -30.00 -6.95 12.01
C SER A 129 -28.97 -7.76 12.80
N VAL A 130 -29.03 -7.66 14.11
CA VAL A 130 -28.29 -8.54 15.05
C VAL A 130 -28.63 -10.00 14.76
N GLY A 131 -27.63 -10.88 14.80
CA GLY A 131 -27.79 -12.31 14.53
C GLY A 131 -27.77 -12.68 13.03
N GLY A 132 -27.73 -11.70 12.11
CA GLY A 132 -27.51 -11.94 10.70
C GLY A 132 -26.06 -12.37 10.44
N GLU A 133 -25.87 -13.35 9.54
CA GLU A 133 -24.53 -13.75 9.07
C GLU A 133 -24.11 -12.83 7.92
N VAL A 134 -22.86 -12.33 7.99
CA VAL A 134 -22.28 -11.45 6.98
C VAL A 134 -20.93 -12.00 6.54
N ASP A 135 -20.83 -12.31 5.25
CA ASP A 135 -19.59 -12.61 4.57
C ASP A 135 -18.96 -11.34 4.03
N SER A 136 -17.79 -11.01 4.50
CA SER A 136 -17.07 -9.79 4.16
C SER A 136 -15.78 -10.10 3.43
N THR A 137 -15.49 -9.40 2.34
CA THR A 137 -14.21 -9.51 1.63
C THR A 137 -13.68 -8.13 1.29
N LEU A 138 -12.40 -7.90 1.60
CA LEU A 138 -11.67 -6.68 1.25
C LEU A 138 -10.36 -7.05 0.54
N ASN A 139 -10.30 -6.74 -0.74
CA ASN A 139 -9.10 -6.91 -1.57
C ASN A 139 -8.50 -5.54 -1.84
N VAL A 140 -7.25 -5.34 -1.47
CA VAL A 140 -6.51 -4.09 -1.66
C VAL A 140 -5.25 -4.37 -2.46
N ASN A 141 -5.05 -3.58 -3.50
CA ASN A 141 -3.82 -3.54 -4.27
C ASN A 141 -3.37 -2.08 -4.32
N VAL A 142 -2.12 -1.82 -4.01
CA VAL A 142 -1.53 -0.49 -4.04
C VAL A 142 -0.39 -0.48 -5.03
N GLY A 143 -0.45 0.42 -6.00
CA GLY A 143 0.65 0.69 -6.92
C GLY A 143 1.21 2.07 -6.66
N GLU A 144 2.51 2.24 -6.64
CA GLU A 144 3.18 3.48 -6.29
C GLU A 144 4.25 3.84 -7.30
N LEU A 145 4.34 5.12 -7.62
CA LEU A 145 5.38 5.65 -8.50
C LEU A 145 5.73 7.08 -8.06
N TYR A 146 7.02 7.30 -7.77
CA TYR A 146 7.56 8.57 -7.31
C TYR A 146 8.81 8.93 -8.07
N TYR A 147 8.93 10.18 -8.48
CA TYR A 147 10.17 10.76 -8.98
C TYR A 147 10.87 11.49 -7.84
N GLY A 148 12.08 11.05 -7.51
CA GLY A 148 12.92 11.59 -6.45
C GLY A 148 14.13 12.34 -6.97
N TYR A 149 14.55 13.37 -6.22
CA TYR A 149 15.79 14.10 -6.44
C TYR A 149 16.61 14.11 -5.15
N SER A 150 17.82 13.52 -5.23
CA SER A 150 18.78 13.46 -4.12
C SER A 150 19.65 14.71 -4.14
N PHE A 151 19.41 15.63 -3.22
CA PHE A 151 20.23 16.83 -3.07
C PHE A 151 21.51 16.58 -2.27
N VAL A 152 21.57 15.50 -1.48
CA VAL A 152 22.79 14.94 -0.92
C VAL A 152 22.94 13.52 -1.45
N ASN A 153 24.09 13.24 -2.07
CA ASN A 153 24.48 11.89 -2.49
C ASN A 153 26.02 11.85 -2.57
N ASN A 154 26.66 11.42 -1.50
CA ASN A 154 28.12 11.43 -1.35
C ASN A 154 28.73 10.03 -1.14
N GLY A 155 27.94 8.97 -1.35
CA GLY A 155 28.36 7.58 -1.19
C GLY A 155 28.09 7.00 0.20
N ASP A 156 28.14 7.80 1.28
CA ASP A 156 27.81 7.37 2.64
C ASP A 156 26.40 7.81 3.07
N LEU A 157 25.93 8.90 2.49
CA LEU A 157 24.65 9.51 2.83
C LEU A 157 23.92 9.96 1.57
N GLU A 158 22.69 9.53 1.43
CA GLU A 158 21.75 10.03 0.46
C GLU A 158 20.56 10.67 1.19
N ILE A 159 20.19 11.90 0.79
CA ILE A 159 18.97 12.57 1.24
C ILE A 159 18.30 13.17 0.03
N GLY A 160 17.02 12.95 -0.11
CA GLY A 160 16.26 13.47 -1.23
C GLY A 160 14.80 13.72 -0.92
N LEU A 161 14.18 14.40 -1.86
CA LEU A 161 12.74 14.65 -1.89
C LEU A 161 12.16 14.13 -3.20
N GLY A 162 10.91 13.72 -3.17
CA GLY A 162 10.21 13.20 -4.33
C GLY A 162 8.77 13.67 -4.39
N LEU A 163 8.20 13.51 -5.57
CA LEU A 163 6.79 13.76 -5.86
C LEU A 163 6.27 12.59 -6.69
N GLY A 164 5.09 12.11 -6.36
CA GLY A 164 4.48 11.00 -7.06
C GLY A 164 3.05 10.73 -6.63
N ALA A 165 2.62 9.49 -6.81
CA ALA A 165 1.30 9.05 -6.42
C ALA A 165 1.29 7.59 -5.99
N SER A 166 0.42 7.30 -5.01
CA SER A 166 -0.01 5.95 -4.66
C SER A 166 -1.43 5.75 -5.19
N VAL A 167 -1.67 4.67 -5.91
CA VAL A 167 -2.99 4.34 -6.47
C VAL A 167 -3.53 3.10 -5.79
N PHE A 168 -4.62 3.26 -5.07
CA PHE A 168 -5.31 2.19 -4.38
C PHE A 168 -6.41 1.60 -5.26
N PHE A 169 -6.33 0.31 -5.52
CA PHE A 169 -7.34 -0.47 -6.22
C PHE A 169 -8.04 -1.36 -5.19
N ASN A 170 -9.18 -0.91 -4.71
CA ASN A 170 -9.92 -1.60 -3.65
C ASN A 170 -11.13 -2.29 -4.22
N ARG A 171 -11.42 -3.48 -3.70
CA ARG A 171 -12.67 -4.19 -3.90
C ARG A 171 -13.19 -4.65 -2.56
N ALA A 172 -14.34 -4.13 -2.19
CA ALA A 172 -15.08 -4.57 -1.02
C ALA A 172 -16.35 -5.31 -1.46
N SER A 173 -16.67 -6.44 -0.83
CA SER A 173 -17.96 -7.09 -0.93
C SER A 173 -18.49 -7.42 0.47
N LEU A 174 -19.81 -7.27 0.60
CA LEU A 174 -20.60 -7.62 1.77
C LEU A 174 -21.75 -8.48 1.27
N ASP A 175 -21.76 -9.74 1.62
CA ASP A 175 -22.82 -10.69 1.33
C ASP A 175 -23.49 -11.04 2.65
N ALA A 176 -24.78 -10.68 2.83
CA ALA A 176 -25.49 -10.90 4.07
C ALA A 176 -26.63 -11.90 3.86
N ALA A 177 -26.71 -12.87 4.76
CA ALA A 177 -27.84 -13.78 4.89
C ALA A 177 -28.61 -13.47 6.18
N GLY A 178 -29.92 -13.25 6.08
CA GLY A 178 -30.77 -12.93 7.23
C GLY A 178 -31.81 -11.84 6.95
N THR A 179 -32.32 -11.21 7.98
CA THR A 179 -33.27 -10.11 7.84
C THR A 179 -32.54 -8.81 7.52
N VAL A 180 -32.70 -8.32 6.31
CA VAL A 180 -32.20 -7.02 5.87
C VAL A 180 -33.37 -6.08 5.63
N VAL A 181 -33.34 -4.89 6.22
CA VAL A 181 -34.36 -3.84 6.02
C VAL A 181 -33.75 -2.79 5.10
N GLY A 182 -34.19 -2.77 3.86
CA GLY A 182 -33.79 -1.76 2.86
C GLY A 182 -34.81 -0.63 2.73
N PRO A 183 -34.54 0.37 1.87
CA PRO A 183 -35.44 1.49 1.59
C PRO A 183 -36.83 1.07 1.05
N GLY A 184 -36.95 -0.17 0.54
CA GLY A 184 -38.20 -0.77 0.01
C GLY A 184 -38.95 -1.68 0.99
N GLY A 185 -38.52 -1.81 2.24
CA GLY A 185 -39.13 -2.68 3.27
C GLY A 185 -38.23 -3.84 3.71
N THR A 186 -38.78 -4.68 4.57
CA THR A 186 -38.10 -5.85 5.12
C THR A 186 -38.00 -6.96 4.07
N VAL A 187 -36.81 -7.37 3.72
CA VAL A 187 -36.53 -8.54 2.90
C VAL A 187 -36.01 -9.66 3.80
N GLY A 188 -36.88 -10.59 4.15
CA GLY A 188 -36.51 -11.77 4.95
C GLY A 188 -35.96 -12.88 4.05
N GLY A 189 -34.84 -13.44 4.45
CA GLY A 189 -34.30 -14.67 3.83
C GLY A 189 -33.61 -14.52 2.48
N THR A 190 -33.36 -13.31 2.01
CA THR A 190 -32.67 -13.07 0.73
C THR A 190 -31.23 -12.66 1.02
N ALA A 191 -30.27 -13.29 0.33
CA ALA A 191 -28.89 -12.82 0.35
C ALA A 191 -28.80 -11.46 -0.34
N VAL A 192 -28.37 -10.43 0.36
CA VAL A 192 -28.07 -9.12 -0.21
C VAL A 192 -26.57 -9.06 -0.46
N SER A 193 -26.19 -8.96 -1.73
CA SER A 193 -24.78 -8.86 -2.14
C SER A 193 -24.50 -7.42 -2.56
N GLU A 194 -23.67 -6.73 -1.81
CA GLU A 194 -23.17 -5.40 -2.12
C GLU A 194 -21.68 -5.47 -2.48
N ARG A 195 -21.34 -4.98 -3.67
CA ARG A 195 -19.97 -4.94 -4.16
C ARG A 195 -19.61 -3.54 -4.62
N LYS A 196 -18.49 -3.04 -4.12
CA LYS A 196 -17.92 -1.76 -4.51
C LYS A 196 -16.48 -1.95 -4.99
N ASP A 197 -16.22 -1.54 -6.23
CA ASP A 197 -14.87 -1.38 -6.78
C ASP A 197 -14.53 0.12 -6.72
N PHE A 198 -13.39 0.45 -6.17
CA PHE A 198 -13.01 1.83 -5.93
C PHE A 198 -11.52 2.04 -6.23
N ILE A 199 -11.20 3.06 -6.99
CA ILE A 199 -9.84 3.45 -7.34
C ILE A 199 -9.58 4.83 -6.75
N ALA A 200 -8.54 4.95 -5.91
CA ALA A 200 -8.14 6.22 -5.31
C ALA A 200 -6.68 6.52 -5.66
N PRO A 201 -6.42 7.44 -6.59
CA PRO A 201 -5.11 8.01 -6.75
C PRO A 201 -4.87 9.06 -5.64
N ILE A 202 -3.78 8.92 -4.92
CA ILE A 202 -3.35 9.83 -3.86
C ILE A 202 -2.00 10.40 -4.26
N PRO A 203 -1.91 11.66 -4.71
CA PRO A 203 -0.64 12.32 -4.92
C PRO A 203 0.04 12.55 -3.57
N ALA A 204 1.37 12.43 -3.50
CA ALA A 204 2.08 12.68 -2.26
C ALA A 204 3.50 13.22 -2.52
N LEU A 205 3.99 13.95 -1.53
CA LEU A 205 5.40 14.27 -1.40
C LEU A 205 6.10 13.12 -0.69
N GLU A 206 7.31 12.83 -1.12
CA GLU A 206 8.20 11.84 -0.53
C GLU A 206 9.44 12.53 0.02
N GLY A 207 9.88 12.13 1.21
CA GLY A 207 11.22 12.36 1.72
C GLY A 207 11.89 11.01 1.93
N TYR A 208 13.16 10.90 1.55
CA TYR A 208 13.92 9.68 1.75
C TYR A 208 15.35 9.96 2.18
N PHE A 209 15.88 8.98 2.87
CA PHE A 209 17.24 9.02 3.37
C PHE A 209 17.82 7.61 3.39
N THR A 210 19.12 7.48 3.06
CA THR A 210 19.90 6.24 3.20
C THR A 210 21.25 6.60 3.77
N PHE A 211 21.69 5.84 4.78
CA PHE A 211 22.97 6.03 5.45
C PHE A 211 23.73 4.72 5.52
N THR A 212 25.01 4.74 5.15
CA THR A 212 25.91 3.60 5.24
C THR A 212 26.45 3.49 6.67
N LEU A 213 25.97 2.47 7.40
CA LEU A 213 26.46 2.16 8.75
C LEU A 213 27.79 1.40 8.70
N LEU A 214 27.87 0.45 7.79
CA LEU A 214 29.06 -0.37 7.46
C LEU A 214 29.05 -0.60 5.94
N PRO A 215 30.16 -1.01 5.33
CA PRO A 215 30.24 -1.22 3.87
C PRO A 215 29.17 -2.14 3.27
N GLN A 216 28.54 -2.96 4.10
CA GLN A 216 27.49 -3.90 3.69
C GLN A 216 26.14 -3.64 4.39
N LEU A 217 26.10 -2.69 5.35
CA LEU A 217 24.93 -2.43 6.18
C LEU A 217 24.43 -1.00 5.99
N PHE A 218 23.20 -0.88 5.54
CA PHE A 218 22.55 0.40 5.24
C PHE A 218 21.32 0.60 6.09
N LEU A 219 21.16 1.81 6.62
CA LEU A 219 19.95 2.27 7.26
C LEU A 219 19.21 3.17 6.26
N SER A 220 17.98 2.79 5.94
CA SER A 220 17.12 3.58 5.04
C SER A 220 15.85 4.00 5.75
N ALA A 221 15.36 5.19 5.43
CA ALA A 221 14.05 5.64 5.84
C ALA A 221 13.38 6.40 4.70
N ARG A 222 12.06 6.26 4.62
CA ARG A 222 11.21 6.92 3.65
C ARG A 222 9.93 7.37 4.34
N ALA A 223 9.50 8.59 4.06
CA ALA A 223 8.23 9.11 4.52
C ALA A 223 7.49 9.74 3.34
N ARG A 224 6.19 9.49 3.25
CA ARG A 224 5.29 10.05 2.23
C ARG A 224 4.12 10.72 2.90
N GLY A 225 3.74 11.87 2.41
CA GLY A 225 2.66 12.65 3.00
C GLY A 225 1.82 13.38 1.98
N PHE A 226 0.52 13.41 2.27
CA PHE A 226 -0.48 14.15 1.51
C PHE A 226 -1.57 14.65 2.46
N LYS A 227 -2.05 15.85 2.19
CA LYS A 227 -3.28 16.36 2.82
C LYS A 227 -3.92 17.38 1.89
N ALA A 228 -5.18 17.17 1.52
CA ALA A 228 -5.95 18.13 0.75
C ALA A 228 -7.43 18.06 1.10
N THR A 229 -8.09 19.21 0.86
CA THR A 229 -9.54 19.33 0.91
C THR A 229 -10.00 19.96 -0.40
N ILE A 230 -10.83 19.25 -1.17
CA ILE A 230 -11.30 19.68 -2.48
C ILE A 230 -12.79 19.38 -2.58
N SER A 231 -13.60 20.40 -2.85
CA SER A 231 -15.05 20.25 -3.17
C SER A 231 -15.81 19.32 -2.24
N GLY A 232 -15.73 19.53 -0.92
CA GLY A 232 -16.46 18.73 0.07
C GLY A 232 -15.85 17.34 0.34
N SER A 233 -14.65 17.07 -0.18
CA SER A 233 -13.88 15.88 0.14
C SER A 233 -12.55 16.26 0.77
N SER A 234 -12.20 15.63 1.87
CA SER A 234 -10.90 15.78 2.52
C SER A 234 -10.18 14.45 2.58
N GLY A 235 -8.89 14.47 2.32
CA GLY A 235 -8.05 13.28 2.37
C GLY A 235 -6.69 13.60 2.95
N SER A 236 -6.16 12.67 3.72
CA SER A 236 -4.78 12.70 4.19
C SER A 236 -4.16 11.31 4.13
N MET A 237 -2.88 11.25 3.83
CA MET A 237 -2.06 10.06 3.87
C MET A 237 -0.73 10.37 4.55
N LEU A 238 -0.31 9.50 5.42
CA LEU A 238 1.04 9.47 5.98
C LEU A 238 1.53 8.03 5.92
N GLU A 239 2.63 7.81 5.23
CA GLU A 239 3.37 6.56 5.23
C GLU A 239 4.78 6.83 5.72
N ALA A 240 5.31 5.94 6.56
CA ALA A 240 6.70 5.98 7.01
C ALA A 240 7.24 4.56 7.07
N THR A 241 8.41 4.34 6.48
CA THR A 241 9.12 3.05 6.48
C THR A 241 10.56 3.28 6.87
N GLY A 242 11.05 2.49 7.83
CA GLY A 242 12.46 2.44 8.20
C GLY A 242 12.99 1.02 8.03
N THR A 243 14.14 0.85 7.40
CA THR A 243 14.72 -0.46 7.09
C THR A 243 16.21 -0.52 7.37
N LEU A 244 16.69 -1.71 7.70
CA LEU A 244 18.10 -2.09 7.70
C LEU A 244 18.32 -3.11 6.60
N ASP A 245 19.32 -2.88 5.76
CA ASP A 245 19.69 -3.71 4.62
C ASP A 245 21.09 -4.25 4.80
N LEU A 246 21.23 -5.57 4.76
CA LEU A 246 22.51 -6.26 4.79
C LEU A 246 22.79 -6.90 3.44
N PHE A 247 23.78 -6.39 2.70
CA PHE A 247 24.24 -6.98 1.45
C PHE A 247 25.27 -8.07 1.71
N ILE A 248 24.93 -9.30 1.30
CA ILE A 248 25.79 -10.49 1.44
C ILE A 248 26.81 -10.52 0.30
N THR A 249 26.38 -10.09 -0.88
CA THR A 249 27.21 -9.90 -2.07
C THR A 249 26.96 -8.52 -2.65
N SER A 250 27.71 -8.15 -3.69
CA SER A 250 27.51 -6.88 -4.38
C SER A 250 26.12 -6.69 -5.04
N GLY A 251 25.40 -7.77 -5.31
CA GLY A 251 24.10 -7.72 -5.99
C GLY A 251 22.96 -8.37 -5.22
N PHE A 252 23.23 -8.94 -4.02
CA PHE A 252 22.23 -9.66 -3.24
C PHE A 252 22.33 -9.31 -1.77
N GLY A 253 21.21 -8.97 -1.18
CA GLY A 253 21.07 -8.65 0.23
C GLY A 253 19.74 -9.12 0.82
N ILE A 254 19.62 -8.93 2.11
CA ILE A 254 18.39 -9.10 2.87
C ILE A 254 18.09 -7.81 3.60
N GLY A 255 16.83 -7.49 3.72
CA GLY A 255 16.39 -6.30 4.45
C GLY A 255 15.21 -6.60 5.36
N GLY A 256 15.10 -5.77 6.38
CA GLY A 256 13.99 -5.81 7.30
C GLY A 256 13.79 -4.48 7.99
N GLY A 257 12.57 -4.24 8.45
CA GLY A 257 12.25 -2.98 9.07
C GLY A 257 10.81 -2.90 9.55
N TYR A 258 10.29 -1.69 9.58
CA TYR A 258 8.95 -1.43 10.05
C TYR A 258 8.27 -0.38 9.16
N ASN A 259 7.02 -0.66 8.80
CA ASN A 259 6.15 0.24 8.06
C ASN A 259 5.03 0.75 8.95
N TYR A 260 4.66 2.00 8.78
CA TYR A 260 3.48 2.64 9.33
C TYR A 260 2.75 3.38 8.22
N THR A 261 1.45 3.13 8.08
CA THR A 261 0.60 3.81 7.10
C THR A 261 -0.71 4.22 7.74
N ARG A 262 -1.09 5.47 7.52
CA ARG A 262 -2.36 6.05 7.93
C ARG A 262 -2.99 6.79 6.75
N ILE A 263 -4.22 6.43 6.43
CA ILE A 263 -5.03 7.06 5.40
C ILE A 263 -6.38 7.42 6.02
N ASP A 264 -6.73 8.69 5.96
CA ASP A 264 -8.03 9.20 6.37
C ASP A 264 -8.69 9.87 5.15
N TYR A 265 -9.90 9.47 4.83
CA TYR A 265 -10.69 10.06 3.76
C TYR A 265 -12.09 10.35 4.27
N THR A 266 -12.57 11.56 4.01
CA THR A 266 -13.93 11.98 4.32
C THR A 266 -14.52 12.69 3.11
N ARG A 267 -15.69 12.28 2.70
CA ARG A 267 -16.52 12.98 1.71
C ARG A 267 -17.80 13.41 2.40
N ASP A 268 -18.06 14.70 2.34
CA ASP A 268 -19.21 15.37 2.94
C ASP A 268 -19.92 16.18 1.84
N SER A 269 -20.60 15.47 0.93
CA SER A 269 -21.44 16.05 -0.11
C SER A 269 -22.87 15.49 0.04
N ASP A 270 -23.49 14.94 -1.00
CA ASP A 270 -24.79 14.29 -0.91
C ASP A 270 -24.74 12.95 -0.14
N THR A 271 -23.58 12.31 -0.15
CA THR A 271 -23.28 11.09 0.61
C THR A 271 -22.15 11.34 1.58
N LEU A 272 -22.34 10.96 2.85
CA LEU A 272 -21.28 10.89 3.84
C LEU A 272 -20.52 9.59 3.64
N THR A 273 -19.24 9.70 3.33
CA THR A 273 -18.32 8.55 3.27
C THR A 273 -17.10 8.87 4.08
N GLN A 274 -16.82 8.08 5.11
CA GLN A 274 -15.59 8.18 5.88
C GLN A 274 -14.86 6.84 5.82
N VAL A 275 -13.57 6.89 5.54
CA VAL A 275 -12.69 5.73 5.54
C VAL A 275 -11.44 6.10 6.31
N ARG A 276 -11.16 5.37 7.38
CA ARG A 276 -9.90 5.39 8.11
C ARG A 276 -9.23 4.03 7.90
N TYR A 277 -8.07 4.06 7.33
CA TYR A 277 -7.33 2.87 7.01
C TYR A 277 -5.91 2.98 7.57
N HIS A 278 -5.70 2.34 8.70
CA HIS A 278 -4.44 2.35 9.40
C HIS A 278 -3.85 0.95 9.39
N TYR A 279 -2.57 0.84 9.13
CA TYR A 279 -1.84 -0.41 9.29
C TYR A 279 -0.38 -0.14 9.59
N SER A 280 0.20 -1.01 10.40
CA SER A 280 1.62 -0.94 10.70
C SER A 280 2.17 -2.32 11.05
N GLY A 281 3.41 -2.59 10.68
CA GLY A 281 4.02 -3.87 10.96
C GLY A 281 5.41 -4.06 10.40
N PRO A 282 6.04 -5.19 10.74
CA PRO A 282 7.35 -5.52 10.22
C PRO A 282 7.31 -5.82 8.73
N VAL A 283 8.37 -5.40 8.03
CA VAL A 283 8.64 -5.68 6.62
C VAL A 283 9.91 -6.50 6.50
N PHE A 284 9.91 -7.49 5.60
CA PHE A 284 11.06 -8.36 5.31
C PHE A 284 11.15 -8.60 3.80
N TYR A 285 12.36 -8.59 3.26
CA TYR A 285 12.56 -8.80 1.83
C TYR A 285 13.98 -9.30 1.52
N VAL A 286 14.11 -9.86 0.34
CA VAL A 286 15.40 -10.01 -0.34
C VAL A 286 15.60 -8.81 -1.26
N ALA A 287 16.82 -8.29 -1.30
CA ALA A 287 17.19 -7.15 -2.11
C ALA A 287 18.13 -7.59 -3.24
N LEU A 288 17.80 -7.18 -4.45
CA LEU A 288 18.61 -7.37 -5.65
C LEU A 288 19.09 -5.98 -6.12
N ALA A 289 20.38 -5.81 -6.36
CA ALA A 289 21.00 -4.57 -6.77
C ALA A 289 21.88 -4.77 -8.02
N PHE A 290 21.78 -3.85 -8.99
CA PHE A 290 22.45 -3.92 -10.29
C PHE A 290 23.07 -2.60 -10.68
#